data_46eb560716975d1d29013a9f0864c224
#
_entry.id   46eb560716975d1d29013a9f0864c224
#
_cell.length_a   1.000
_cell.length_b   1.000
_cell.length_c   1.000
_cell.angle_alpha   90.00
_cell.angle_beta   90.00
_cell.angle_gamma   90.00
#
_symmetry.space_group_name_H-M   'P 1'
#
loop_
_entity.id
_entity.type
_entity.pdbx_description
1 polymer ?
#
loop_
_entity_poly.entity_id
_entity_poly.type
_entity_poly.pdbx_seq_one_letter_code
_entity_poly.pdbx_strand_id
1 'polypeptide(L)'
;PMPNKTQSQTAELEKPTRVRYKVAVLTVFLAMITYLDRVCIATLAPNIMAEFTLTKVQMGYVFSAFALAYAVFEIPTARYADRIGTRAILARIVIWWSVFTMATGMAFNFVSLLVARFLFGAGEAGAWPSVARTFGRWVPKKERGTLQSFFFSAAFLAGALTPVIVTWLLGIISWRIVFILFGCSGLVWALIWSLWFRNEP
;
A
#
# COMPACT_ATOMS: atom_id res chain seq x y z
N PRO A 1 31.47 25.43 32.80
CA PRO A 1 31.27 24.02 32.47
C PRO A 1 31.37 23.87 30.97
N MET A 2 32.46 23.27 30.47
CA MET A 2 32.62 22.99 29.03
C MET A 2 31.59 21.95 28.59
N PRO A 3 30.93 22.11 27.45
CA PRO A 3 30.00 21.10 26.93
C PRO A 3 30.78 19.81 26.64
N ASN A 4 30.23 18.70 27.11
CA ASN A 4 30.80 17.36 26.98
C ASN A 4 30.95 17.01 25.50
N LYS A 5 32.19 16.75 25.04
CA LYS A 5 32.52 16.39 23.64
C LYS A 5 31.66 15.26 23.08
N THR A 6 31.17 14.39 23.94
CA THR A 6 30.23 13.28 23.58
C THR A 6 28.86 13.79 23.17
N GLN A 7 28.35 14.89 23.76
CA GLN A 7 27.08 15.49 23.39
C GLN A 7 27.15 16.29 22.07
N SER A 8 28.30 16.90 21.76
CA SER A 8 28.48 17.57 20.47
C SER A 8 28.66 16.58 19.31
N GLN A 9 29.29 15.44 19.53
CA GLN A 9 29.42 14.38 18.52
C GLN A 9 28.09 13.67 18.22
N THR A 10 27.25 13.46 19.25
CA THR A 10 25.89 12.91 19.02
C THR A 10 24.95 13.89 18.29
N ALA A 11 25.14 15.22 18.50
CA ALA A 11 24.38 16.24 17.79
C ALA A 11 24.81 16.42 16.32
N GLU A 12 26.06 16.12 15.96
CA GLU A 12 26.56 16.14 14.58
C GLU A 12 26.03 14.96 13.75
N LEU A 13 25.72 13.82 14.38
CA LEU A 13 25.14 12.63 13.71
C LEU A 13 23.66 12.79 13.34
N GLU A 14 22.99 13.84 13.78
CA GLU A 14 21.56 14.08 13.56
C GLU A 14 21.25 15.13 12.47
N LYS A 15 22.18 15.51 11.59
CA LYS A 15 21.83 16.41 10.47
C LYS A 15 20.90 15.65 9.49
N PRO A 16 19.63 16.03 9.43
CA PRO A 16 18.67 15.30 8.61
C PRO A 16 19.00 15.44 7.12
N THR A 17 19.30 14.35 6.47
CA THR A 17 19.65 14.33 5.05
C THR A 17 18.43 14.67 4.18
N ARG A 18 18.63 15.29 3.01
CA ARG A 18 17.54 15.55 2.02
C ARG A 18 16.91 14.26 1.50
N VAL A 19 17.54 13.12 1.73
CA VAL A 19 17.03 11.78 1.35
C VAL A 19 15.68 11.47 2.01
N ARG A 20 15.41 12.00 3.23
CA ARG A 20 14.12 11.83 3.91
C ARG A 20 12.92 12.30 3.09
N TYR A 21 13.07 13.36 2.28
CA TYR A 21 11.97 13.84 1.43
C TYR A 21 11.67 12.89 0.28
N LYS A 22 12.69 12.22 -0.28
CA LYS A 22 12.49 11.19 -1.30
C LYS A 22 11.78 9.97 -0.71
N VAL A 23 12.13 9.57 0.53
CA VAL A 23 11.42 8.51 1.27
C VAL A 23 9.96 8.91 1.48
N ALA A 24 9.70 10.15 1.91
CA ALA A 24 8.35 10.67 2.09
C ALA A 24 7.54 10.65 0.79
N VAL A 25 8.12 11.11 -0.32
CA VAL A 25 7.46 11.08 -1.64
C VAL A 25 7.11 9.65 -2.05
N LEU A 26 8.04 8.70 -1.95
CA LEU A 26 7.78 7.31 -2.29
C LEU A 26 6.69 6.68 -1.42
N THR A 27 6.69 6.97 -0.11
CA THR A 27 5.63 6.46 0.77
C THR A 27 4.28 7.12 0.52
N VAL A 28 4.22 8.39 0.14
CA VAL A 28 2.99 9.07 -0.29
C VAL A 28 2.42 8.41 -1.56
N PHE A 29 3.26 8.14 -2.56
CA PHE A 29 2.83 7.37 -3.75
C PHE A 29 2.34 5.97 -3.38
N LEU A 30 3.00 5.30 -2.44
CA LEU A 30 2.54 4.02 -1.92
C LEU A 30 1.12 4.12 -1.36
N ALA A 31 0.85 5.13 -0.52
CA ALA A 31 -0.47 5.36 0.05
C ALA A 31 -1.54 5.57 -1.03
N MET A 32 -1.21 6.34 -2.07
CA MET A 32 -2.12 6.57 -3.19
C MET A 32 -2.45 5.27 -3.94
N ILE A 33 -1.44 4.47 -4.29
CA ILE A 33 -1.64 3.18 -4.98
C ILE A 33 -2.47 2.24 -4.11
N THR A 34 -2.17 2.15 -2.81
CA THR A 34 -2.90 1.31 -1.85
C THR A 34 -4.40 1.63 -1.87
N TYR A 35 -4.77 2.91 -1.83
CA TYR A 35 -6.18 3.32 -1.84
C TYR A 35 -6.84 3.18 -3.21
N LEU A 36 -6.11 3.41 -4.31
CA LEU A 36 -6.58 3.11 -5.66
C LEU A 36 -7.01 1.63 -5.76
N ASP A 37 -6.13 0.70 -5.37
CA ASP A 37 -6.39 -0.73 -5.42
C ASP A 37 -7.56 -1.15 -4.52
N ARG A 38 -7.65 -0.54 -3.34
CA ARG A 38 -8.65 -0.86 -2.33
C ARG A 38 -10.05 -0.38 -2.73
N VAL A 39 -10.16 0.82 -3.29
CA VAL A 39 -11.45 1.43 -3.67
C VAL A 39 -11.92 0.99 -5.07
N CYS A 40 -10.99 0.62 -5.94
CA CYS A 40 -11.28 0.19 -7.32
C CYS A 40 -12.38 -0.87 -7.39
N ILE A 41 -12.31 -1.92 -6.56
CA ILE A 41 -13.29 -3.00 -6.57
C ILE A 41 -14.70 -2.54 -6.20
N ALA A 42 -14.84 -1.56 -5.31
CA ALA A 42 -16.15 -1.02 -4.93
C ALA A 42 -16.80 -0.30 -6.12
N THR A 43 -16.01 0.46 -6.89
CA THR A 43 -16.48 1.15 -8.10
C THR A 43 -16.83 0.15 -9.21
N LEU A 44 -16.07 -0.94 -9.34
CA LEU A 44 -16.26 -1.97 -10.36
C LEU A 44 -17.27 -3.05 -9.95
N ALA A 45 -17.77 -3.04 -8.71
CA ALA A 45 -18.69 -4.05 -8.20
C ALA A 45 -19.92 -4.28 -9.09
N PRO A 46 -20.60 -3.27 -9.66
CA PRO A 46 -21.74 -3.47 -10.55
C PRO A 46 -21.36 -4.29 -11.80
N ASN A 47 -20.20 -3.99 -12.41
CA ASN A 47 -19.73 -4.69 -13.62
C ASN A 47 -19.36 -6.15 -13.31
N ILE A 48 -18.69 -6.39 -12.18
CA ILE A 48 -18.31 -7.75 -11.72
C ILE A 48 -19.56 -8.57 -11.40
N MET A 49 -20.52 -7.97 -10.69
CA MET A 49 -21.78 -8.62 -10.33
C MET A 49 -22.61 -8.98 -11.57
N ALA A 50 -22.66 -8.10 -12.56
CA ALA A 50 -23.37 -8.36 -13.81
C ALA A 50 -22.72 -9.51 -14.59
N GLU A 51 -21.40 -9.56 -14.70
CA GLU A 51 -20.68 -10.58 -15.46
C GLU A 51 -20.75 -11.97 -14.81
N PHE A 52 -20.61 -12.05 -13.48
CA PHE A 52 -20.64 -13.32 -12.74
C PHE A 52 -22.00 -13.66 -12.16
N THR A 53 -23.04 -12.86 -12.46
CA THR A 53 -24.41 -13.04 -11.92
C THR A 53 -24.44 -13.14 -10.39
N LEU A 54 -23.60 -12.31 -9.71
CA LEU A 54 -23.48 -12.33 -8.25
C LEU A 54 -24.59 -11.55 -7.58
N THR A 55 -25.07 -12.08 -6.47
CA THR A 55 -25.95 -11.35 -5.55
C THR A 55 -25.16 -10.30 -4.75
N LYS A 56 -25.84 -9.29 -4.21
CA LYS A 56 -25.24 -8.29 -3.31
C LYS A 56 -24.61 -8.95 -2.08
N VAL A 57 -25.18 -10.05 -1.58
CA VAL A 57 -24.64 -10.82 -0.45
C VAL A 57 -23.31 -11.47 -0.81
N GLN A 58 -23.20 -12.08 -1.98
CA GLN A 58 -21.94 -12.67 -2.46
C GLN A 58 -20.86 -11.60 -2.65
N MET A 59 -21.22 -10.44 -3.19
CA MET A 59 -20.26 -9.34 -3.29
C MET A 59 -19.84 -8.82 -1.89
N GLY A 60 -20.75 -8.84 -0.92
CA GLY A 60 -20.44 -8.56 0.49
C GLY A 60 -19.41 -9.55 1.06
N TYR A 61 -19.49 -10.84 0.73
CA TYR A 61 -18.46 -11.82 1.12
C TYR A 61 -17.10 -11.51 0.51
N VAL A 62 -17.06 -11.04 -0.74
CA VAL A 62 -15.80 -10.64 -1.40
C VAL A 62 -15.13 -9.48 -0.67
N PHE A 63 -15.90 -8.46 -0.25
CA PHE A 63 -15.39 -7.35 0.56
C PHE A 63 -14.96 -7.81 1.96
N SER A 64 -15.74 -8.68 2.59
CA SER A 64 -15.44 -9.22 3.92
C SER A 64 -14.21 -10.11 3.91
N ALA A 65 -13.97 -10.87 2.85
CA ALA A 65 -12.79 -11.71 2.70
C ALA A 65 -11.49 -10.89 2.74
N PHE A 66 -11.47 -9.75 2.07
CA PHE A 66 -10.35 -8.78 2.17
C PHE A 66 -10.17 -8.29 3.61
N ALA A 67 -11.24 -7.77 4.22
CA ALA A 67 -11.18 -7.18 5.56
C ALA A 67 -10.72 -8.20 6.62
N LEU A 68 -11.25 -9.43 6.55
CA LEU A 68 -10.88 -10.53 7.46
C LEU A 68 -9.41 -10.90 7.29
N ALA A 69 -8.96 -11.12 6.05
CA ALA A 69 -7.57 -11.46 5.78
C ALA A 69 -6.63 -10.35 6.27
N TYR A 70 -6.94 -9.10 5.96
CA TYR A 70 -6.17 -7.95 6.40
C TYR A 70 -6.03 -7.94 7.94
N ALA A 71 -7.13 -8.05 8.68
CA ALA A 71 -7.13 -8.03 10.15
C ALA A 71 -6.32 -9.20 10.75
N VAL A 72 -6.47 -10.42 10.19
CA VAL A 72 -5.76 -11.62 10.70
C VAL A 72 -4.26 -11.52 10.44
N PHE A 73 -3.85 -11.05 9.27
CA PHE A 73 -2.44 -11.04 8.86
C PHE A 73 -1.68 -9.76 9.26
N GLU A 74 -2.33 -8.72 9.74
CA GLU A 74 -1.67 -7.45 10.11
C GLU A 74 -0.62 -7.63 11.21
N ILE A 75 -0.98 -8.28 12.32
CA ILE A 75 -0.06 -8.51 13.45
C ILE A 75 1.09 -9.48 13.07
N PRO A 76 0.84 -10.65 12.46
CA PRO A 76 1.90 -11.54 12.01
C PRO A 76 2.88 -10.84 11.04
N THR A 77 2.37 -10.08 10.07
CA THR A 77 3.21 -9.37 9.09
C THR A 77 4.03 -8.26 9.74
N ALA A 78 3.44 -7.51 10.68
CA ALA A 78 4.16 -6.49 11.42
C ALA A 78 5.32 -7.08 12.23
N ARG A 79 5.11 -8.22 12.91
CA ARG A 79 6.18 -8.93 13.63
C ARG A 79 7.29 -9.46 12.70
N TYR A 80 6.90 -9.96 11.53
CA TYR A 80 7.86 -10.41 10.54
C TYR A 80 8.70 -9.24 9.98
N ALA A 81 8.09 -8.07 9.83
CA ALA A 81 8.77 -6.84 9.40
C ALA A 81 9.89 -6.41 10.36
N ASP A 82 9.77 -6.74 11.66
CA ASP A 82 10.81 -6.45 12.65
C ASP A 82 12.12 -7.18 12.36
N ARG A 83 12.03 -8.37 11.76
CA ARG A 83 13.18 -9.25 11.53
C ARG A 83 13.92 -8.97 10.23
N ILE A 84 13.20 -8.61 9.16
CA ILE A 84 13.79 -8.51 7.80
C ILE A 84 14.07 -7.09 7.33
N GLY A 85 13.63 -6.08 8.07
CA GLY A 85 13.82 -4.67 7.71
C GLY A 85 12.78 -4.11 6.75
N THR A 86 12.66 -2.77 6.73
CA THR A 86 11.58 -2.07 6.02
C THR A 86 11.70 -2.13 4.49
N ARG A 87 12.92 -2.20 3.94
CA ARG A 87 13.12 -2.34 2.49
C ARG A 87 12.49 -3.61 1.94
N ALA A 88 12.89 -4.74 2.51
CA ALA A 88 12.46 -6.05 2.02
C ALA A 88 10.97 -6.31 2.29
N ILE A 89 10.47 -5.90 3.47
CA ILE A 89 9.07 -6.14 3.83
C ILE A 89 8.12 -5.32 2.96
N LEU A 90 8.37 -4.03 2.73
CA LEU A 90 7.51 -3.20 1.89
C LEU A 90 7.53 -3.66 0.44
N ALA A 91 8.71 -3.97 -0.12
CA ALA A 91 8.79 -4.53 -1.46
C ALA A 91 7.96 -5.82 -1.59
N ARG A 92 8.11 -6.77 -0.64
CA ARG A 92 7.34 -8.03 -0.63
C ARG A 92 5.84 -7.78 -0.53
N ILE A 93 5.41 -6.90 0.39
CA ILE A 93 4.01 -6.55 0.59
C ILE A 93 3.42 -6.01 -0.71
N VAL A 94 4.09 -5.04 -1.35
CA VAL A 94 3.61 -4.41 -2.57
C VAL A 94 3.58 -5.39 -3.74
N ILE A 95 4.62 -6.21 -3.94
CA ILE A 95 4.64 -7.23 -4.99
C ILE A 95 3.48 -8.22 -4.80
N TRP A 96 3.29 -8.70 -3.56
CA TRP A 96 2.23 -9.64 -3.25
C TRP A 96 0.85 -9.06 -3.58
N TRP A 97 0.51 -7.89 -3.02
CA TRP A 97 -0.81 -7.32 -3.29
C TRP A 97 -1.00 -6.97 -4.76
N SER A 98 0.03 -6.48 -5.45
CA SER A 98 -0.04 -6.15 -6.88
C SER A 98 -0.37 -7.38 -7.73
N VAL A 99 0.25 -8.52 -7.44
CA VAL A 99 -0.08 -9.80 -8.10
C VAL A 99 -1.55 -10.16 -7.88
N PHE A 100 -2.07 -10.02 -6.65
CA PHE A 100 -3.47 -10.35 -6.36
C PHE A 100 -4.46 -9.27 -6.80
N THR A 101 -4.02 -8.01 -6.97
CA THR A 101 -4.79 -7.00 -7.72
C THR A 101 -4.99 -7.45 -9.17
N MET A 102 -3.92 -7.85 -9.86
CA MET A 102 -4.03 -8.40 -11.22
C MET A 102 -4.85 -9.68 -11.26
N ALA A 103 -4.66 -10.59 -10.30
CA ALA A 103 -5.44 -11.83 -10.19
C ALA A 103 -6.95 -11.56 -10.00
N THR A 104 -7.32 -10.45 -9.33
CA THR A 104 -8.72 -10.01 -9.24
C THR A 104 -9.29 -9.70 -10.63
N GLY A 105 -8.52 -9.02 -11.51
CA GLY A 105 -8.91 -8.78 -12.90
C GLY A 105 -8.98 -10.06 -13.76
N MET A 106 -8.26 -11.11 -13.37
CA MET A 106 -8.24 -12.42 -14.05
C MET A 106 -9.25 -13.41 -13.47
N ALA A 107 -10.04 -13.03 -12.47
CA ALA A 107 -11.05 -13.88 -11.87
C ALA A 107 -12.10 -14.30 -12.94
N PHE A 108 -12.58 -15.54 -12.84
CA PHE A 108 -13.52 -16.13 -13.78
C PHE A 108 -14.81 -16.63 -13.12
N ASN A 109 -14.90 -16.61 -11.79
CA ASN A 109 -16.09 -16.93 -11.02
C ASN A 109 -16.02 -16.34 -9.60
N PHE A 110 -17.09 -16.52 -8.82
CA PHE A 110 -17.18 -16.05 -7.43
C PHE A 110 -16.03 -16.56 -6.55
N VAL A 111 -15.69 -17.84 -6.64
CA VAL A 111 -14.67 -18.44 -5.76
C VAL A 111 -13.28 -17.89 -6.07
N SER A 112 -12.93 -17.80 -7.37
CA SER A 112 -11.64 -17.22 -7.78
C SER A 112 -11.51 -15.75 -7.36
N LEU A 113 -12.61 -14.97 -7.45
CA LEU A 113 -12.66 -13.59 -6.99
C LEU A 113 -12.49 -13.51 -5.47
N LEU A 114 -13.21 -14.36 -4.71
CA LEU A 114 -13.13 -14.41 -3.25
C LEU A 114 -11.69 -14.74 -2.78
N VAL A 115 -11.07 -15.75 -3.38
CA VAL A 115 -9.69 -16.17 -3.07
C VAL A 115 -8.70 -15.06 -3.41
N ALA A 116 -8.81 -14.45 -4.59
CA ALA A 116 -7.94 -13.35 -4.98
C ALA A 116 -8.03 -12.17 -4.00
N ARG A 117 -9.23 -11.80 -3.54
CA ARG A 117 -9.44 -10.71 -2.58
C ARG A 117 -8.97 -11.07 -1.17
N PHE A 118 -9.12 -12.31 -0.74
CA PHE A 118 -8.56 -12.78 0.53
C PHE A 118 -7.02 -12.69 0.52
N LEU A 119 -6.38 -13.20 -0.53
CA LEU A 119 -4.93 -13.17 -0.67
C LEU A 119 -4.39 -11.75 -0.88
N PHE A 120 -5.14 -10.88 -1.55
CA PHE A 120 -4.84 -9.45 -1.63
C PHE A 120 -4.80 -8.82 -0.23
N GLY A 121 -5.84 -9.05 0.60
CA GLY A 121 -5.88 -8.53 1.97
C GLY A 121 -4.76 -9.06 2.85
N ALA A 122 -4.45 -10.35 2.77
CA ALA A 122 -3.32 -10.96 3.48
C ALA A 122 -1.97 -10.37 3.06
N GLY A 123 -1.83 -10.03 1.77
CA GLY A 123 -0.60 -9.44 1.24
C GLY A 123 -0.42 -7.98 1.62
N GLU A 124 -1.49 -7.20 1.61
CA GLU A 124 -1.47 -5.76 1.96
C GLU A 124 -1.29 -5.54 3.47
N ALA A 125 -1.64 -6.52 4.29
CA ALA A 125 -1.53 -6.46 5.73
C ALA A 125 -0.10 -6.12 6.18
N GLY A 126 0.04 -5.21 7.13
CA GLY A 126 1.33 -4.76 7.65
C GLY A 126 2.00 -3.62 6.86
N ALA A 127 1.39 -3.11 5.78
CA ALA A 127 1.92 -1.97 5.04
C ALA A 127 2.02 -0.71 5.92
N TRP A 128 0.95 -0.37 6.63
CA TRP A 128 0.87 0.82 7.49
C TRP A 128 1.90 0.82 8.62
N PRO A 129 2.02 -0.24 9.43
CA PRO A 129 3.07 -0.33 10.46
C PRO A 129 4.47 -0.23 9.87
N SER A 130 4.71 -0.80 8.69
CA SER A 130 6.01 -0.75 8.01
C SER A 130 6.37 0.66 7.54
N VAL A 131 5.41 1.44 7.04
CA VAL A 131 5.59 2.86 6.70
C VAL A 131 5.86 3.69 7.95
N ALA A 132 5.08 3.50 9.02
CA ALA A 132 5.29 4.20 10.29
C ALA A 132 6.71 3.95 10.84
N ARG A 133 7.20 2.71 10.72
CA ARG A 133 8.58 2.36 11.07
C ARG A 133 9.60 3.05 10.18
N THR A 134 9.35 3.12 8.87
CA THR A 134 10.21 3.86 7.92
C THR A 134 10.34 5.31 8.34
N PHE A 135 9.24 5.98 8.68
CA PHE A 135 9.26 7.34 9.20
C PHE A 135 10.00 7.43 10.54
N GLY A 136 9.86 6.42 11.40
CA GLY A 136 10.59 6.34 12.66
C GLY A 136 12.11 6.34 12.51
N ARG A 137 12.64 5.80 11.41
CA ARG A 137 14.09 5.70 11.13
C ARG A 137 14.62 6.88 10.34
N TRP A 138 13.87 7.35 9.33
CA TRP A 138 14.35 8.33 8.35
C TRP A 138 13.96 9.77 8.67
N VAL A 139 12.97 9.98 9.53
CA VAL A 139 12.37 11.30 9.77
C VAL A 139 12.60 11.75 11.20
N PRO A 140 13.11 12.99 11.42
CA PRO A 140 13.24 13.58 12.74
C PRO A 140 11.90 13.62 13.48
N LYS A 141 11.92 13.42 14.80
CA LYS A 141 10.70 13.37 15.64
C LYS A 141 9.73 14.53 15.39
N LYS A 142 10.28 15.75 15.19
CA LYS A 142 9.48 16.97 14.95
C LYS A 142 8.68 16.96 13.64
N GLU A 143 9.15 16.24 12.62
CA GLU A 143 8.53 16.21 11.28
C GLU A 143 7.63 14.98 11.05
N ARG A 144 7.70 13.95 11.92
CA ARG A 144 6.97 12.68 11.72
C ARG A 144 5.47 12.86 11.63
N GLY A 145 4.88 13.69 12.51
CA GLY A 145 3.44 13.96 12.49
C GLY A 145 2.99 14.61 11.19
N THR A 146 3.74 15.60 10.70
CA THR A 146 3.44 16.29 9.44
C THR A 146 3.49 15.33 8.25
N LEU A 147 4.56 14.50 8.15
CA LEU A 147 4.67 13.53 7.05
C LEU A 147 3.62 12.44 7.13
N GLN A 148 3.27 11.99 8.34
CA GLN A 148 2.17 11.05 8.54
C GLN A 148 0.82 11.64 8.09
N SER A 149 0.58 12.92 8.35
CA SER A 149 -0.63 13.61 7.88
C SER A 149 -0.67 13.72 6.36
N PHE A 150 0.44 14.09 5.72
CA PHE A 150 0.53 14.09 4.25
C PHE A 150 0.29 12.71 3.65
N PHE A 151 0.85 11.67 4.25
CA PHE A 151 0.65 10.29 3.85
C PHE A 151 -0.83 9.88 3.87
N PHE A 152 -1.55 10.14 4.97
CA PHE A 152 -2.98 9.84 5.06
C PHE A 152 -3.83 10.73 4.16
N SER A 153 -3.51 12.03 4.05
CA SER A 153 -4.23 12.94 3.15
C SER A 153 -4.14 12.48 1.70
N ALA A 154 -2.95 12.04 1.27
CA ALA A 154 -2.76 11.50 -0.08
C ALA A 154 -3.55 10.19 -0.29
N ALA A 155 -3.59 9.31 0.71
CA ALA A 155 -4.36 8.09 0.68
C ALA A 155 -5.86 8.38 0.50
N PHE A 156 -6.43 9.27 1.33
CA PHE A 156 -7.84 9.64 1.24
C PHE A 156 -8.18 10.38 -0.05
N LEU A 157 -7.29 11.27 -0.52
CA LEU A 157 -7.46 11.95 -1.79
C LEU A 157 -7.48 10.95 -2.95
N ALA A 158 -6.56 10.00 -2.98
CA ALA A 158 -6.55 8.93 -3.98
C ALA A 158 -7.84 8.10 -3.92
N GLY A 159 -8.30 7.74 -2.72
CA GLY A 159 -9.57 7.04 -2.53
C GLY A 159 -10.77 7.82 -3.08
N ALA A 160 -10.82 9.13 -2.84
CA ALA A 160 -11.87 10.00 -3.37
C ALA A 160 -11.83 10.13 -4.90
N LEU A 161 -10.63 10.15 -5.49
CA LEU A 161 -10.45 10.26 -6.94
C LEU A 161 -10.62 8.92 -7.67
N THR A 162 -10.47 7.81 -6.99
CA THR A 162 -10.55 6.46 -7.59
C THR A 162 -11.84 6.23 -8.39
N PRO A 163 -13.06 6.53 -7.88
CA PRO A 163 -14.27 6.33 -8.66
C PRO A 163 -14.28 7.13 -9.98
N VAL A 164 -13.76 8.35 -9.96
CA VAL A 164 -13.68 9.20 -11.16
C VAL A 164 -12.71 8.59 -12.18
N ILE A 165 -11.52 8.21 -11.74
CA ILE A 165 -10.49 7.58 -12.58
C ILE A 165 -11.00 6.26 -13.17
N VAL A 166 -11.57 5.40 -12.34
CA VAL A 166 -12.07 4.08 -12.75
C VAL A 166 -13.24 4.22 -13.73
N THR A 167 -14.19 5.13 -13.48
CA THR A 167 -15.32 5.36 -14.39
C THR A 167 -14.84 5.88 -15.74
N TRP A 168 -13.86 6.79 -15.76
CA TRP A 168 -13.25 7.27 -16.99
C TRP A 168 -12.55 6.13 -17.76
N LEU A 169 -11.79 5.30 -17.08
CA LEU A 169 -11.12 4.12 -17.67
C LEU A 169 -12.13 3.11 -18.24
N LEU A 170 -13.26 2.89 -17.56
CA LEU A 170 -14.32 1.99 -18.04
C LEU A 170 -14.94 2.43 -19.38
N GLY A 171 -14.85 3.71 -19.72
CA GLY A 171 -15.24 4.21 -21.05
C GLY A 171 -14.30 3.80 -22.18
N ILE A 172 -13.09 3.30 -21.86
CA ILE A 172 -12.03 3.00 -22.83
C ILE A 172 -11.63 1.52 -22.78
N ILE A 173 -11.58 0.94 -21.58
CA ILE A 173 -11.08 -0.42 -21.33
C ILE A 173 -12.02 -1.21 -20.43
N SER A 174 -11.89 -2.55 -20.45
CA SER A 174 -12.65 -3.42 -19.58
C SER A 174 -12.22 -3.30 -18.10
N TRP A 175 -13.13 -3.61 -17.18
CA TRP A 175 -12.84 -3.60 -15.74
C TRP A 175 -11.66 -4.53 -15.37
N ARG A 176 -11.45 -5.60 -16.12
CA ARG A 176 -10.32 -6.53 -15.94
C ARG A 176 -9.00 -5.85 -16.18
N ILE A 177 -8.89 -5.06 -17.24
CA ILE A 177 -7.66 -4.32 -17.59
C ILE A 177 -7.38 -3.24 -16.55
N VAL A 178 -8.40 -2.62 -15.95
CA VAL A 178 -8.20 -1.65 -14.86
C VAL A 178 -7.43 -2.27 -13.70
N PHE A 179 -7.81 -3.48 -13.25
CA PHE A 179 -7.08 -4.19 -12.20
C PHE A 179 -5.65 -4.55 -12.61
N ILE A 180 -5.43 -4.93 -13.87
CA ILE A 180 -4.08 -5.22 -14.36
C ILE A 180 -3.22 -3.96 -14.34
N LEU A 181 -3.74 -2.82 -14.82
CA LEU A 181 -3.02 -1.54 -14.82
C LEU A 181 -2.64 -1.10 -13.39
N PHE A 182 -3.58 -1.21 -12.45
CA PHE A 182 -3.32 -0.83 -11.07
C PHE A 182 -2.30 -1.77 -10.41
N GLY A 183 -2.41 -3.08 -10.60
CA GLY A 183 -1.39 -4.03 -10.14
C GLY A 183 -0.01 -3.77 -10.75
N CYS A 184 0.07 -3.43 -12.04
CA CYS A 184 1.33 -3.04 -12.67
C CYS A 184 1.93 -1.77 -12.03
N SER A 185 1.12 -0.78 -11.66
CA SER A 185 1.61 0.44 -10.99
C SER A 185 2.30 0.12 -9.65
N GLY A 186 1.76 -0.82 -8.88
CA GLY A 186 2.36 -1.31 -7.65
C GLY A 186 3.69 -2.04 -7.90
N LEU A 187 3.78 -2.88 -8.94
CA LEU A 187 5.05 -3.54 -9.31
C LEU A 187 6.13 -2.53 -9.70
N VAL A 188 5.78 -1.49 -10.47
CA VAL A 188 6.71 -0.40 -10.82
C VAL A 188 7.19 0.31 -9.55
N TRP A 189 6.29 0.61 -8.63
CA TRP A 189 6.67 1.19 -7.33
C TRP A 189 7.62 0.28 -6.56
N ALA A 190 7.31 -1.02 -6.47
CA ALA A 190 8.14 -2.00 -5.76
C ALA A 190 9.54 -2.12 -6.36
N LEU A 191 9.67 -2.03 -7.69
CA LEU A 191 10.95 -2.01 -8.39
C LEU A 191 11.75 -0.76 -8.00
N ILE A 192 11.15 0.44 -8.10
CA ILE A 192 11.80 1.70 -7.73
C ILE A 192 12.23 1.66 -6.26
N TRP A 193 11.36 1.22 -5.36
CA TRP A 193 11.67 1.07 -3.95
C TRP A 193 12.84 0.12 -3.72
N SER A 194 12.83 -1.05 -4.34
CA SER A 194 13.86 -2.07 -4.16
C SER A 194 15.22 -1.66 -4.71
N LEU A 195 15.27 -0.86 -5.76
CA LEU A 195 16.52 -0.39 -6.34
C LEU A 195 17.13 0.78 -5.55
N TRP A 196 16.28 1.65 -5.03
CA TRP A 196 16.74 2.91 -4.47
C TRP A 196 16.78 2.94 -2.94
N PHE A 197 15.80 2.35 -2.24
CA PHE A 197 15.68 2.45 -0.78
C PHE A 197 16.71 1.59 -0.04
N ARG A 198 17.25 2.14 1.06
CA ARG A 198 18.15 1.44 2.00
C ARG A 198 17.48 1.39 3.37
N ASN A 199 17.87 0.40 4.22
CA ASN A 199 17.28 0.24 5.55
C ASN A 199 17.73 1.30 6.56
N GLU A 200 18.88 1.93 6.31
CA GLU A 200 19.47 2.96 7.17
C GLU A 200 19.79 4.22 6.38
N PRO A 201 19.73 5.38 7.06
CA PRO A 201 20.05 6.68 6.46
C PRO A 201 21.48 6.79 5.99
#